data_a548f1937a1b985f2b67fe5f854fb665
#
_entry.id   a548f1937a1b985f2b67fe5f854fb665
#
_cell.length_a   1.000
_cell.length_b   1.000
_cell.length_c   1.000
_cell.angle_alpha   90.00
_cell.angle_beta   90.00
_cell.angle_gamma   90.00
#
_symmetry.space_group_name_H-M   'P 1'
#
loop_
_entity.id
_entity.type
_entity.pdbx_description
1 polymer ?
#
loop_
_entity_poly.entity_id
_entity_poly.type
_entity_poly.pdbx_seq_one_letter_code
_entity_poly.pdbx_strand_id
1 'polypeptide(L)'
;MLTSIIIDRVGNTNVFNIVQESGVGNPALKPNERLQSIIDDDLINEYLDELGRIANISRSLSSLPRGTEENQALIFQHLNLSHKLREIGEALFKQFFPAPLQEFIRDSQQTYLYFHVDAALASLPLEILHDGSAFLWEKFYLGKAIKGQDISLSDFHPREIINMLIIADPREDLDWARREGELLFEHLGAFVSPKKINLTLIGGKTVTKLNILNSILDKDIIHYAGHLHYSGNPDENGWLLADGKILYAREFKMSGAQPKLIFCNSCLSARSDQHINDASWYAQFAAAFIRAGRTSYVGTNWELPDRQPTLEFTTQFYDHIFQGKSLGESLQQSRSHAREHFSLNDLTWASYLLMGNPMQTVFRAESLLPDVTRNMLEAEDVISHYPFPIAEAFEKFQRVFVAQSERVEVAGDEILKTLFYLFSQCVFFLTGLVLANYRIFNFPKPIAFPFPNVEKSLTSLFSALGAIRAIKAHPLAINLLETLYVHKENLEKIATLRRKYRSGGVKEGDYETYTITVQYLLEALLMDLDFLRHYGFYLIVEPGHRQLSYQGVERHHTHRDILLPTQANAMNYTELLEKTSYLVGRCVFYSPVKKTFLDLSPFMRISANEDGSYAFSFTKTKAG
;
A
#
# COMPACT_ATOMS: atom_id res chain seq x y z
N MET A 1 12.37 -24.37 4.52
CA MET A 1 13.66 -24.89 4.02
C MET A 1 13.89 -24.32 2.62
N LEU A 2 15.15 -24.03 2.26
CA LEU A 2 15.55 -23.43 0.99
C LEU A 2 16.15 -24.50 0.06
N THR A 3 15.69 -24.51 -1.19
CA THR A 3 16.35 -25.21 -2.29
C THR A 3 16.88 -24.19 -3.27
N SER A 4 18.17 -24.23 -3.56
CA SER A 4 18.81 -23.45 -4.61
C SER A 4 18.99 -24.28 -5.87
N ILE A 5 18.53 -23.78 -7.01
CA ILE A 5 18.74 -24.38 -8.33
C ILE A 5 19.68 -23.45 -9.10
N ILE A 6 20.89 -23.95 -9.34
CA ILE A 6 21.92 -23.22 -10.09
C ILE A 6 21.84 -23.66 -11.54
N ILE A 7 21.71 -22.73 -12.47
CA ILE A 7 21.52 -22.96 -13.89
C ILE A 7 22.68 -22.31 -14.66
N ASP A 8 23.54 -23.13 -15.22
CA ASP A 8 24.61 -22.72 -16.14
C ASP A 8 24.15 -22.87 -17.59
N ARG A 9 24.44 -21.88 -18.44
CA ARG A 9 24.14 -21.96 -19.86
C ARG A 9 25.41 -21.96 -20.69
N VAL A 10 25.54 -22.98 -21.55
CA VAL A 10 26.63 -23.10 -22.50
C VAL A 10 26.05 -23.36 -23.90
N GLY A 11 26.03 -22.34 -24.73
CA GLY A 11 25.23 -22.34 -25.96
C GLY A 11 23.77 -22.61 -25.66
N ASN A 12 23.16 -23.58 -26.34
CA ASN A 12 21.74 -23.95 -26.14
C ASN A 12 21.53 -24.97 -24.99
N THR A 13 22.58 -25.34 -24.28
CA THR A 13 22.53 -26.36 -23.22
C THR A 13 22.47 -25.68 -21.86
N ASN A 14 21.45 -26.00 -21.06
CA ASN A 14 21.36 -25.64 -19.66
C ASN A 14 21.82 -26.80 -18.79
N VAL A 15 22.65 -26.51 -17.81
CA VAL A 15 23.17 -27.48 -16.83
C VAL A 15 22.65 -27.08 -15.46
N PHE A 16 21.99 -28.01 -14.76
CA PHE A 16 21.32 -27.72 -13.48
C PHE A 16 22.09 -28.39 -12.33
N ASN A 17 22.34 -27.63 -11.27
CA ASN A 17 22.86 -28.12 -10.01
C ASN A 17 21.87 -27.77 -8.90
N ILE A 18 21.55 -28.70 -8.01
CA ILE A 18 20.60 -28.50 -6.92
C ILE A 18 21.34 -28.53 -5.60
N VAL A 19 21.16 -27.52 -4.79
CA VAL A 19 21.73 -27.36 -3.45
C VAL A 19 20.62 -27.22 -2.44
N GLN A 20 20.58 -28.07 -1.42
CA GLN A 20 19.64 -28.01 -0.30
C GLN A 20 20.38 -27.70 0.99
N GLU A 21 19.93 -26.74 1.77
CA GLU A 21 20.56 -26.37 3.05
C GLU A 21 20.45 -27.45 4.13
N SER A 22 19.55 -28.40 4.01
CA SER A 22 19.24 -29.40 5.04
C SER A 22 19.85 -30.77 4.73
N GLY A 23 21.00 -30.93 4.23
CA GLY A 23 21.81 -32.20 4.20
C GLY A 23 21.11 -33.57 3.97
N VAL A 24 19.79 -33.58 3.87
CA VAL A 24 18.95 -34.74 3.59
C VAL A 24 18.76 -34.78 2.08
N GLY A 25 19.63 -35.49 1.40
CA GLY A 25 19.54 -35.72 -0.04
C GLY A 25 18.16 -36.30 -0.40
N ASN A 26 17.51 -35.73 -1.39
CA ASN A 26 16.28 -36.32 -1.94
C ASN A 26 16.69 -37.62 -2.67
N PRO A 27 16.13 -38.79 -2.32
CA PRO A 27 16.45 -40.07 -2.93
C PRO A 27 16.17 -40.14 -4.45
N ALA A 28 15.38 -39.19 -4.99
CA ALA A 28 15.09 -39.11 -6.42
C ALA A 28 16.26 -38.56 -7.27
N LEU A 29 17.24 -37.88 -6.65
CA LEU A 29 18.39 -37.31 -7.35
C LEU A 29 19.67 -38.08 -6.94
N LYS A 30 20.26 -38.80 -7.86
CA LYS A 30 21.54 -39.48 -7.60
C LYS A 30 22.64 -38.43 -7.42
N PRO A 31 23.50 -38.53 -6.38
CA PRO A 31 24.68 -37.70 -6.27
C PRO A 31 25.52 -37.83 -7.56
N ASN A 32 25.82 -36.69 -8.21
CA ASN A 32 26.58 -36.60 -9.46
C ASN A 32 25.81 -36.84 -10.78
N GLU A 33 24.49 -36.90 -10.80
CA GLU A 33 23.75 -36.89 -12.06
C GLU A 33 23.75 -35.45 -12.62
N ARG A 34 24.40 -35.27 -13.79
CA ARG A 34 24.34 -33.97 -14.50
C ARG A 34 22.97 -33.82 -15.14
N LEU A 35 22.13 -32.99 -14.56
CA LEU A 35 20.84 -32.63 -15.13
C LEU A 35 21.06 -31.61 -16.26
N GLN A 36 20.62 -31.94 -17.46
CA GLN A 36 20.78 -31.06 -18.63
C GLN A 36 19.48 -30.97 -19.43
N SER A 37 19.23 -29.80 -20.00
CA SER A 37 18.21 -29.58 -21.04
C SER A 37 18.84 -28.81 -22.20
N ILE A 38 18.25 -28.97 -23.38
CA ILE A 38 18.62 -28.19 -24.55
C ILE A 38 17.36 -27.40 -24.96
N ILE A 39 17.51 -26.10 -25.04
CA ILE A 39 16.46 -25.21 -25.53
C ILE A 39 17.09 -24.08 -26.34
N ASP A 40 16.54 -23.85 -27.52
CA ASP A 40 17.02 -22.82 -28.43
C ASP A 40 16.66 -21.42 -27.91
N ASP A 41 17.54 -20.44 -28.11
CA ASP A 41 17.28 -19.05 -27.77
C ASP A 41 16.10 -18.50 -28.58
N ASP A 42 15.96 -18.88 -29.86
CA ASP A 42 14.84 -18.48 -30.69
C ASP A 42 13.50 -18.93 -30.09
N LEU A 43 13.46 -20.16 -29.56
CA LEU A 43 12.25 -20.69 -28.91
C LEU A 43 11.95 -19.96 -27.59
N ILE A 44 12.97 -19.62 -26.80
CA ILE A 44 12.78 -18.80 -25.59
C ILE A 44 12.21 -17.45 -25.97
N ASN A 45 12.74 -16.80 -27.01
CA ASN A 45 12.27 -15.51 -27.49
C ASN A 45 10.83 -15.58 -28.01
N GLU A 46 10.44 -16.64 -28.72
CA GLU A 46 9.06 -16.86 -29.14
C GLU A 46 8.08 -16.89 -27.95
N TYR A 47 8.45 -17.58 -26.85
CA TYR A 47 7.65 -17.58 -25.62
C TYR A 47 7.59 -16.21 -24.96
N LEU A 48 8.69 -15.47 -24.90
CA LEU A 48 8.74 -14.13 -24.35
C LEU A 48 7.90 -13.14 -25.16
N ASP A 49 7.92 -13.26 -26.49
CA ASP A 49 7.08 -12.45 -27.39
C ASP A 49 5.59 -12.75 -27.22
N GLU A 50 5.23 -14.02 -27.04
CA GLU A 50 3.83 -14.39 -26.77
C GLU A 50 3.36 -13.87 -25.42
N LEU A 51 4.20 -13.95 -24.39
CA LEU A 51 3.94 -13.35 -23.08
C LEU A 51 3.75 -11.84 -23.18
N GLY A 52 4.60 -11.15 -23.95
CA GLY A 52 4.47 -9.73 -24.23
C GLY A 52 3.14 -9.39 -24.91
N ARG A 53 2.70 -10.21 -25.87
CA ARG A 53 1.40 -10.05 -26.54
C ARG A 53 0.23 -10.22 -25.55
N ILE A 54 0.26 -11.26 -24.72
CA ILE A 54 -0.77 -11.53 -23.70
C ILE A 54 -0.84 -10.37 -22.70
N ALA A 55 0.31 -9.88 -22.23
CA ALA A 55 0.40 -8.75 -21.30
C ALA A 55 -0.19 -7.46 -21.92
N ASN A 56 0.12 -7.18 -23.18
CA ASN A 56 -0.44 -6.04 -23.92
C ASN A 56 -1.95 -6.14 -24.10
N ILE A 57 -2.48 -7.33 -24.36
CA ILE A 57 -3.93 -7.57 -24.43
C ILE A 57 -4.56 -7.32 -23.06
N SER A 58 -4.00 -7.88 -21.99
CA SER A 58 -4.48 -7.63 -20.61
C SER A 58 -4.53 -6.15 -20.28
N ARG A 59 -3.48 -5.40 -20.64
CA ARG A 59 -3.40 -3.95 -20.47
C ARG A 59 -4.49 -3.22 -21.27
N SER A 60 -4.68 -3.57 -22.54
CA SER A 60 -5.68 -2.95 -23.42
C SER A 60 -7.10 -3.19 -22.93
N LEU A 61 -7.43 -4.43 -22.54
CA LEU A 61 -8.74 -4.78 -21.96
C LEU A 61 -9.07 -3.97 -20.70
N SER A 62 -8.05 -3.60 -19.98
CA SER A 62 -8.18 -2.87 -18.71
C SER A 62 -8.37 -1.37 -18.89
N SER A 63 -7.97 -0.81 -20.03
CA SER A 63 -8.09 0.62 -20.35
C SER A 63 -9.45 0.98 -20.97
N LEU A 64 -10.25 -0.03 -21.39
CA LEU A 64 -11.52 0.19 -22.06
C LEU A 64 -12.64 0.59 -21.07
N PRO A 65 -13.54 1.53 -21.41
CA PRO A 65 -14.70 1.85 -20.60
C PRO A 65 -15.61 0.64 -20.45
N ARG A 66 -16.08 0.33 -19.25
CA ARG A 66 -17.00 -0.80 -19.02
C ARG A 66 -18.31 -0.59 -19.76
N GLY A 67 -18.73 -1.55 -20.59
CA GLY A 67 -20.08 -1.64 -21.15
C GLY A 67 -20.24 -1.26 -22.63
N THR A 68 -19.17 -1.09 -23.41
CA THR A 68 -19.29 -0.92 -24.87
C THR A 68 -19.36 -2.27 -25.59
N GLU A 69 -20.07 -2.34 -26.75
CA GLU A 69 -20.18 -3.56 -27.58
C GLU A 69 -18.79 -4.05 -28.06
N GLU A 70 -17.86 -3.12 -28.34
CA GLU A 70 -16.48 -3.44 -28.69
C GLU A 70 -15.74 -4.15 -27.55
N ASN A 71 -16.03 -3.79 -26.29
CA ASN A 71 -15.50 -4.46 -25.12
C ASN A 71 -15.98 -5.90 -24.99
N GLN A 72 -17.24 -6.16 -25.28
CA GLN A 72 -17.79 -7.51 -25.21
C GLN A 72 -17.17 -8.39 -26.30
N ALA A 73 -16.99 -7.88 -27.51
CA ALA A 73 -16.36 -8.61 -28.59
C ALA A 73 -14.88 -8.94 -28.33
N LEU A 74 -14.12 -7.97 -27.78
CA LEU A 74 -12.72 -8.16 -27.35
C LEU A 74 -12.60 -9.14 -26.17
N ILE A 75 -13.49 -9.05 -25.20
CA ILE A 75 -13.56 -9.99 -24.08
C ILE A 75 -13.86 -11.41 -24.58
N PHE A 76 -14.78 -11.58 -25.53
CA PHE A 76 -15.10 -12.88 -26.12
C PHE A 76 -13.97 -13.47 -26.96
N GLN A 77 -13.21 -12.66 -27.69
CA GLN A 77 -12.04 -13.12 -28.45
C GLN A 77 -10.84 -13.51 -27.57
N HIS A 78 -10.73 -12.92 -26.38
CA HIS A 78 -9.60 -13.10 -25.47
C HIS A 78 -10.01 -13.73 -24.14
N LEU A 79 -11.17 -14.37 -24.09
CA LEU A 79 -11.62 -15.16 -22.95
C LEU A 79 -10.51 -16.13 -22.53
N ASN A 80 -9.91 -15.84 -21.34
CA ASN A 80 -8.98 -16.72 -20.66
C ASN A 80 -7.48 -16.47 -20.87
N LEU A 81 -7.02 -15.22 -20.69
CA LEU A 81 -5.58 -14.91 -20.71
C LEU A 81 -4.82 -15.71 -19.66
N SER A 82 -5.42 -15.97 -18.49
CA SER A 82 -4.84 -16.83 -17.47
C SER A 82 -4.65 -18.27 -17.95
N HIS A 83 -5.53 -18.80 -18.81
CA HIS A 83 -5.35 -20.13 -19.38
C HIS A 83 -4.22 -20.16 -20.41
N LYS A 84 -4.13 -19.15 -21.26
CA LYS A 84 -3.01 -19.04 -22.22
C LYS A 84 -1.67 -18.92 -21.48
N LEU A 85 -1.63 -18.12 -20.42
CA LEU A 85 -0.44 -18.00 -19.58
C LEU A 85 -0.05 -19.34 -18.96
N ARG A 86 -1.03 -20.13 -18.52
CA ARG A 86 -0.82 -21.48 -18.02
C ARG A 86 -0.25 -22.41 -19.09
N GLU A 87 -0.82 -22.42 -20.31
CA GLU A 87 -0.33 -23.25 -21.44
C GLU A 87 1.13 -22.94 -21.76
N ILE A 88 1.50 -21.66 -21.81
CA ILE A 88 2.90 -21.23 -22.00
C ILE A 88 3.76 -21.70 -20.82
N GLY A 89 3.30 -21.49 -19.59
CA GLY A 89 4.00 -21.93 -18.39
C GLY A 89 4.26 -23.44 -18.34
N GLU A 90 3.27 -24.26 -18.78
CA GLU A 90 3.42 -25.72 -18.88
C GLU A 90 4.42 -26.12 -19.99
N ALA A 91 4.35 -25.46 -21.15
CA ALA A 91 5.26 -25.74 -22.24
C ALA A 91 6.71 -25.39 -21.87
N LEU A 92 6.92 -24.21 -21.30
CA LEU A 92 8.23 -23.79 -20.80
C LEU A 92 8.76 -24.74 -19.71
N PHE A 93 7.93 -25.10 -18.73
CA PHE A 93 8.35 -26.02 -17.66
C PHE A 93 8.83 -27.36 -18.20
N LYS A 94 8.09 -27.94 -19.16
CA LYS A 94 8.42 -29.23 -19.79
C LYS A 94 9.68 -29.18 -20.64
N GLN A 95 9.92 -28.07 -21.33
CA GLN A 95 11.05 -27.93 -22.24
C GLN A 95 12.31 -27.45 -21.53
N PHE A 96 12.16 -26.58 -20.55
CA PHE A 96 13.28 -25.96 -19.85
C PHE A 96 13.88 -26.89 -18.80
N PHE A 97 13.06 -27.60 -18.02
CA PHE A 97 13.55 -28.51 -16.97
C PHE A 97 13.65 -29.96 -17.48
N PRO A 98 14.80 -30.65 -17.22
CA PRO A 98 14.92 -32.10 -17.48
C PRO A 98 13.96 -32.90 -16.59
N ALA A 99 13.48 -34.05 -17.06
CA ALA A 99 12.46 -34.85 -16.40
C ALA A 99 12.74 -35.14 -14.90
N PRO A 100 13.94 -35.48 -14.44
CA PRO A 100 14.19 -35.69 -13.01
C PRO A 100 14.03 -34.43 -12.18
N LEU A 101 14.35 -33.24 -12.75
CA LEU A 101 14.13 -31.97 -12.07
C LEU A 101 12.64 -31.59 -12.03
N GLN A 102 11.88 -31.93 -13.09
CA GLN A 102 10.43 -31.75 -13.08
C GLN A 102 9.76 -32.59 -11.97
N GLU A 103 10.15 -33.84 -11.80
CA GLU A 103 9.66 -34.72 -10.73
C GLU A 103 10.04 -34.17 -9.36
N PHE A 104 11.31 -33.75 -9.18
CA PHE A 104 11.77 -33.13 -7.95
C PHE A 104 10.92 -31.90 -7.57
N ILE A 105 10.63 -30.99 -8.52
CA ILE A 105 9.83 -29.79 -8.28
C ILE A 105 8.37 -30.17 -7.95
N ARG A 106 7.78 -31.14 -8.64
CA ARG A 106 6.40 -31.59 -8.38
C ARG A 106 6.24 -32.19 -6.98
N ASP A 107 7.20 -32.98 -6.53
CA ASP A 107 7.15 -33.72 -5.27
C ASP A 107 7.74 -32.94 -4.09
N SER A 108 8.32 -31.77 -4.35
CA SER A 108 9.03 -30.98 -3.35
C SER A 108 8.08 -30.48 -2.25
N GLN A 109 8.48 -30.72 -1.01
CA GLN A 109 7.86 -30.16 0.20
C GLN A 109 8.60 -28.89 0.70
N GLN A 110 9.50 -28.34 -0.09
CA GLN A 110 10.27 -27.16 0.25
C GLN A 110 9.36 -25.92 0.18
N THR A 111 9.69 -24.92 0.98
CA THR A 111 8.92 -23.67 1.04
C THR A 111 9.53 -22.60 0.13
N TYR A 112 10.86 -22.56 0.06
CA TYR A 112 11.60 -21.55 -0.69
C TYR A 112 12.35 -22.18 -1.85
N LEU A 113 12.25 -21.55 -3.03
CA LEU A 113 12.97 -21.94 -4.24
C LEU A 113 13.74 -20.73 -4.77
N TYR A 114 15.08 -20.87 -4.83
CA TYR A 114 15.98 -19.80 -5.24
C TYR A 114 16.75 -20.21 -6.49
N PHE A 115 16.52 -19.49 -7.58
CA PHE A 115 17.18 -19.74 -8.85
C PHE A 115 18.41 -18.87 -9.01
N HIS A 116 19.58 -19.49 -9.22
CA HIS A 116 20.81 -18.82 -9.61
C HIS A 116 21.03 -19.05 -11.10
N VAL A 117 20.69 -18.06 -11.91
CA VAL A 117 20.67 -18.19 -13.37
C VAL A 117 21.87 -17.52 -14.02
N ASP A 118 22.30 -18.07 -15.15
CA ASP A 118 23.21 -17.36 -16.06
C ASP A 118 22.55 -16.06 -16.56
N ALA A 119 23.36 -15.04 -16.88
CA ALA A 119 22.86 -13.76 -17.35
C ALA A 119 21.97 -13.85 -18.60
N ALA A 120 22.24 -14.83 -19.49
CA ALA A 120 21.43 -15.10 -20.67
C ALA A 120 20.00 -15.58 -20.33
N LEU A 121 19.79 -16.13 -19.13
CA LEU A 121 18.49 -16.62 -18.67
C LEU A 121 17.79 -15.65 -17.70
N ALA A 122 18.34 -14.47 -17.49
CA ALA A 122 17.80 -13.51 -16.54
C ALA A 122 16.37 -13.07 -16.89
N SER A 123 16.03 -13.01 -18.16
CA SER A 123 14.71 -12.66 -18.69
C SER A 123 13.66 -13.75 -18.56
N LEU A 124 14.05 -15.01 -18.31
CA LEU A 124 13.08 -16.09 -18.21
C LEU A 124 12.18 -15.90 -16.99
N PRO A 125 10.85 -15.76 -17.16
CA PRO A 125 9.91 -15.51 -16.07
C PRO A 125 9.59 -16.83 -15.34
N LEU A 126 10.49 -17.24 -14.44
CA LEU A 126 10.40 -18.50 -13.71
C LEU A 126 9.14 -18.59 -12.84
N GLU A 127 8.58 -17.46 -12.50
CA GLU A 127 7.37 -17.33 -11.68
C GLU A 127 6.15 -17.96 -12.36
N ILE A 128 6.04 -17.81 -13.69
CA ILE A 128 4.89 -18.30 -14.45
C ILE A 128 5.03 -19.74 -14.94
N LEU A 129 6.15 -20.42 -14.66
CA LEU A 129 6.28 -21.84 -14.98
C LEU A 129 5.19 -22.63 -14.24
N HIS A 130 4.55 -23.57 -14.95
CA HIS A 130 3.44 -24.36 -14.44
C HIS A 130 3.76 -25.86 -14.54
N ASP A 131 3.71 -26.58 -13.42
CA ASP A 131 4.14 -27.98 -13.34
C ASP A 131 3.12 -29.02 -13.85
N GLY A 132 1.96 -28.50 -14.32
CA GLY A 132 0.79 -29.29 -14.70
C GLY A 132 -0.33 -29.24 -13.66
N SER A 133 0.00 -28.97 -12.38
CA SER A 133 -0.94 -28.84 -11.28
C SER A 133 -1.09 -27.38 -10.81
N ALA A 134 0.01 -26.63 -10.70
CA ALA A 134 0.05 -25.26 -10.19
C ALA A 134 1.21 -24.47 -10.82
N PHE A 135 1.13 -23.15 -10.75
CA PHE A 135 2.28 -22.29 -11.03
C PHE A 135 3.35 -22.46 -9.94
N LEU A 136 4.63 -22.29 -10.27
CA LEU A 136 5.69 -22.43 -9.26
C LEU A 136 5.52 -21.45 -8.11
N TRP A 137 5.04 -20.21 -8.38
CA TRP A 137 4.81 -19.22 -7.34
C TRP A 137 3.68 -19.61 -6.36
N GLU A 138 2.75 -20.48 -6.75
CA GLU A 138 1.69 -20.97 -5.85
C GLU A 138 2.24 -21.99 -4.85
N LYS A 139 3.27 -22.73 -5.26
CA LYS A 139 3.89 -23.79 -4.46
C LYS A 139 5.05 -23.29 -3.61
N PHE A 140 5.80 -22.31 -4.11
CA PHE A 140 7.06 -21.88 -3.51
C PHE A 140 7.14 -20.36 -3.35
N TYR A 141 7.84 -19.91 -2.34
CA TYR A 141 8.34 -18.56 -2.23
C TYR A 141 9.56 -18.40 -3.14
N LEU A 142 9.39 -17.72 -4.26
CA LEU A 142 10.36 -17.68 -5.34
C LEU A 142 11.29 -16.48 -5.26
N GLY A 143 12.55 -16.69 -5.62
CA GLY A 143 13.52 -15.63 -5.89
C GLY A 143 14.48 -16.05 -6.99
N LYS A 144 15.11 -15.06 -7.63
CA LYS A 144 16.07 -15.25 -8.71
C LYS A 144 17.32 -14.41 -8.45
N ALA A 145 18.50 -14.92 -8.76
CA ALA A 145 19.76 -14.18 -8.79
C ALA A 145 20.52 -14.48 -10.07
N ILE A 146 21.30 -13.52 -10.53
CA ILE A 146 22.25 -13.73 -11.62
C ILE A 146 23.55 -14.25 -11.00
N LYS A 147 24.11 -15.30 -11.55
CA LYS A 147 25.37 -15.90 -11.07
C LYS A 147 26.50 -14.87 -10.94
N GLY A 148 27.29 -15.02 -9.88
CA GLY A 148 28.35 -14.07 -9.56
C GLY A 148 27.88 -12.80 -8.85
N GLN A 149 26.58 -12.72 -8.51
CA GLN A 149 25.97 -11.64 -7.74
C GLN A 149 25.35 -12.15 -6.43
N ASP A 150 25.90 -13.22 -5.88
CA ASP A 150 25.35 -13.88 -4.70
C ASP A 150 25.30 -12.94 -3.51
N ILE A 151 24.09 -12.73 -3.03
CA ILE A 151 23.79 -11.96 -1.82
C ILE A 151 23.79 -12.97 -0.68
N SER A 152 24.81 -12.93 0.18
CA SER A 152 24.87 -13.80 1.36
C SER A 152 23.78 -13.41 2.38
N LEU A 153 23.05 -14.40 2.91
CA LEU A 153 22.08 -14.20 3.99
C LEU A 153 22.71 -13.57 5.24
N SER A 154 24.00 -13.84 5.48
CA SER A 154 24.74 -13.28 6.62
C SER A 154 24.89 -11.76 6.58
N ASP A 155 24.68 -11.15 5.41
CA ASP A 155 24.85 -9.71 5.20
C ASP A 155 23.59 -8.89 5.46
N PHE A 156 22.44 -9.56 5.67
CA PHE A 156 21.15 -8.88 5.91
C PHE A 156 20.65 -9.12 7.32
N HIS A 157 20.89 -8.12 8.17
CA HIS A 157 20.19 -8.05 9.45
C HIS A 157 18.91 -7.23 9.25
N PRO A 158 17.71 -7.81 9.51
CA PRO A 158 16.47 -7.04 9.48
C PRO A 158 16.56 -5.88 10.48
N ARG A 159 16.00 -4.74 10.10
CA ARG A 159 16.02 -3.55 10.95
C ARG A 159 14.75 -3.45 11.77
N GLU A 160 14.86 -2.88 12.94
CA GLU A 160 13.72 -2.53 13.81
C GLU A 160 13.07 -1.21 13.38
N ILE A 161 13.86 -0.30 12.82
CA ILE A 161 13.40 0.97 12.26
C ILE A 161 13.82 1.01 10.79
N ILE A 162 12.87 1.26 9.91
CA ILE A 162 13.06 1.33 8.47
C ILE A 162 13.06 2.78 8.02
N ASN A 163 14.06 3.17 7.26
CA ASN A 163 14.08 4.42 6.50
C ASN A 163 13.61 4.13 5.06
N MET A 164 12.43 4.61 4.69
CA MET A 164 11.85 4.38 3.37
C MET A 164 11.73 5.67 2.57
N LEU A 165 12.16 5.63 1.32
CA LEU A 165 11.98 6.68 0.33
C LEU A 165 10.96 6.22 -0.72
N ILE A 166 9.94 7.02 -0.94
CA ILE A 166 8.96 6.85 -2.01
C ILE A 166 9.21 7.96 -3.04
N ILE A 167 9.46 7.56 -4.28
CA ILE A 167 9.65 8.46 -5.44
C ILE A 167 8.49 8.20 -6.39
N ALA A 168 7.61 9.19 -6.57
CA ALA A 168 6.37 9.02 -7.32
C ALA A 168 6.21 10.08 -8.40
N ASP A 169 5.85 9.64 -9.60
CA ASP A 169 5.52 10.47 -10.76
C ASP A 169 6.50 11.66 -10.96
N PRO A 170 7.77 11.41 -11.25
CA PRO A 170 8.75 12.47 -11.43
C PRO A 170 8.37 13.50 -12.49
N ARG A 171 7.64 13.10 -13.50
CA ARG A 171 7.31 13.94 -14.66
C ARG A 171 5.94 14.61 -14.61
N GLU A 172 5.15 14.30 -13.62
CA GLU A 172 3.76 14.78 -13.48
C GLU A 172 2.85 14.36 -14.67
N ASP A 173 3.12 13.17 -15.24
CA ASP A 173 2.38 12.63 -16.40
C ASP A 173 1.77 11.22 -16.14
N LEU A 174 1.91 10.70 -14.89
CA LEU A 174 1.40 9.40 -14.45
C LEU A 174 0.52 9.56 -13.19
N ASP A 175 -0.77 9.80 -13.39
CA ASP A 175 -1.70 10.06 -12.29
C ASP A 175 -1.76 8.94 -11.24
N TRP A 176 -1.68 7.67 -11.66
CA TRP A 176 -1.73 6.55 -10.74
C TRP A 176 -0.40 6.33 -10.00
N ALA A 177 0.75 6.57 -10.66
CA ALA A 177 2.04 6.54 -10.01
C ALA A 177 2.13 7.59 -8.89
N ARG A 178 1.59 8.79 -9.14
CA ARG A 178 1.46 9.83 -8.11
C ARG A 178 0.56 9.35 -6.95
N ARG A 179 -0.62 8.80 -7.28
CA ARG A 179 -1.56 8.25 -6.30
C ARG A 179 -0.97 7.10 -5.50
N GLU A 180 -0.21 6.23 -6.17
CA GLU A 180 0.49 5.13 -5.52
C GLU A 180 1.45 5.65 -4.45
N GLY A 181 2.27 6.65 -4.76
CA GLY A 181 3.17 7.26 -3.80
C GLY A 181 2.45 7.91 -2.63
N GLU A 182 1.38 8.69 -2.90
CA GLU A 182 0.57 9.34 -1.87
C GLU A 182 -0.12 8.31 -0.96
N LEU A 183 -0.75 7.29 -1.55
CA LEU A 183 -1.47 6.24 -0.81
C LEU A 183 -0.54 5.37 0.02
N LEU A 184 0.61 4.97 -0.54
CA LEU A 184 1.61 4.24 0.22
C LEU A 184 2.12 5.04 1.41
N PHE A 185 2.40 6.32 1.22
CA PHE A 185 2.85 7.19 2.30
C PHE A 185 1.80 7.29 3.41
N GLU A 186 0.53 7.51 3.03
CA GLU A 186 -0.59 7.58 3.98
C GLU A 186 -0.83 6.22 4.66
N HIS A 187 -0.88 5.14 3.88
CA HIS A 187 -1.17 3.80 4.36
C HIS A 187 -0.09 3.30 5.32
N LEU A 188 1.18 3.37 4.92
CA LEU A 188 2.28 2.90 5.76
C LEU A 188 2.48 3.77 7.00
N GLY A 189 2.23 5.08 6.89
CA GLY A 189 2.23 5.99 8.03
C GLY A 189 1.12 5.65 9.03
N ALA A 190 0.00 5.06 8.59
CA ALA A 190 -1.08 4.59 9.44
C ALA A 190 -0.87 3.15 9.94
N PHE A 191 -0.41 2.27 9.06
CA PHE A 191 -0.26 0.84 9.32
C PHE A 191 0.95 0.52 10.22
N VAL A 192 2.04 1.26 10.07
CA VAL A 192 3.30 1.03 10.80
C VAL A 192 3.51 2.11 11.86
N SER A 193 3.82 1.71 13.10
CA SER A 193 4.12 2.67 14.16
C SER A 193 5.18 3.69 13.72
N PRO A 194 4.99 5.00 13.98
CA PRO A 194 5.98 6.04 13.67
C PRO A 194 7.35 5.82 14.30
N LYS A 195 7.43 4.99 15.35
CA LYS A 195 8.70 4.57 15.97
C LYS A 195 9.44 3.49 15.17
N LYS A 196 8.79 2.89 14.17
CA LYS A 196 9.30 1.75 13.37
C LYS A 196 9.60 2.13 11.91
N ILE A 197 9.08 3.25 11.42
CA ILE A 197 9.28 3.69 10.04
C ILE A 197 9.49 5.19 9.93
N ASN A 198 10.50 5.59 9.16
CA ASN A 198 10.72 6.96 8.73
C ASN A 198 10.42 7.06 7.23
N LEU A 199 9.27 7.64 6.89
CA LEU A 199 8.82 7.81 5.51
C LEU A 199 9.27 9.13 4.92
N THR A 200 9.75 9.10 3.68
CA THR A 200 10.03 10.27 2.87
C THR A 200 9.32 10.10 1.52
N LEU A 201 8.49 11.05 1.12
CA LEU A 201 7.84 11.08 -0.19
C LEU A 201 8.41 12.23 -1.01
N ILE A 202 8.87 11.94 -2.23
CA ILE A 202 9.35 12.93 -3.20
C ILE A 202 8.59 12.68 -4.51
N GLY A 203 7.96 13.72 -5.07
CA GLY A 203 7.20 13.64 -6.32
C GLY A 203 7.37 14.88 -7.20
N GLY A 204 6.94 14.74 -8.46
CA GLY A 204 6.91 15.82 -9.44
C GLY A 204 8.25 16.55 -9.62
N LYS A 205 8.21 17.87 -9.81
CA LYS A 205 9.37 18.71 -10.10
C LYS A 205 10.50 18.66 -9.08
N THR A 206 10.25 18.16 -7.87
CA THR A 206 11.27 18.01 -6.83
C THR A 206 12.19 16.81 -7.06
N VAL A 207 11.81 15.89 -7.95
CA VAL A 207 12.55 14.67 -8.28
C VAL A 207 13.68 15.01 -9.24
N THR A 208 14.66 15.77 -8.78
CA THR A 208 15.89 16.07 -9.52
C THR A 208 17.01 15.10 -9.14
N LYS A 209 17.98 14.90 -10.03
CA LYS A 209 19.11 13.99 -9.80
C LYS A 209 19.84 14.28 -8.47
N LEU A 210 20.11 15.54 -8.18
CA LEU A 210 20.79 15.93 -6.95
C LEU A 210 19.97 15.61 -5.70
N ASN A 211 18.66 15.91 -5.74
CA ASN A 211 17.78 15.62 -4.60
C ASN A 211 17.70 14.12 -4.34
N ILE A 212 17.59 13.31 -5.39
CA ILE A 212 17.53 11.85 -5.24
C ILE A 212 18.84 11.32 -4.68
N LEU A 213 19.99 11.68 -5.25
CA LEU A 213 21.30 11.22 -4.78
C LEU A 213 21.56 11.54 -3.30
N ASN A 214 21.06 12.68 -2.82
CA ASN A 214 21.13 13.04 -1.40
C ASN A 214 20.14 12.24 -0.54
N SER A 215 18.97 11.91 -1.10
CA SER A 215 17.90 11.28 -0.34
C SER A 215 18.04 9.77 -0.19
N ILE A 216 18.82 9.10 -1.06
CA ILE A 216 18.95 7.62 -1.07
C ILE A 216 19.98 7.09 -0.08
N LEU A 217 20.86 7.93 0.47
CA LEU A 217 22.08 7.49 1.19
C LEU A 217 21.81 6.67 2.44
N ASP A 218 20.73 6.98 3.16
CA ASP A 218 20.37 6.38 4.44
C ASP A 218 19.14 5.48 4.37
N LYS A 219 18.68 5.13 3.16
CA LYS A 219 17.42 4.39 2.97
C LYS A 219 17.63 2.88 3.00
N ASP A 220 16.74 2.20 3.71
CA ASP A 220 16.63 0.73 3.72
C ASP A 220 15.73 0.24 2.60
N ILE A 221 14.67 0.98 2.29
CA ILE A 221 13.72 0.69 1.21
C ILE A 221 13.61 1.91 0.29
N ILE A 222 13.66 1.66 -1.01
CA ILE A 222 13.34 2.67 -2.02
C ILE A 222 12.21 2.13 -2.88
N HIS A 223 11.11 2.87 -2.93
CA HIS A 223 10.00 2.62 -3.83
C HIS A 223 10.03 3.68 -4.95
N TYR A 224 10.01 3.22 -6.19
CA TYR A 224 9.98 4.07 -7.37
C TYR A 224 8.74 3.75 -8.22
N ALA A 225 7.90 4.75 -8.46
CA ALA A 225 6.78 4.70 -9.38
C ALA A 225 6.94 5.81 -10.43
N GLY A 226 7.31 5.44 -11.66
CA GLY A 226 7.63 6.41 -12.71
C GLY A 226 8.18 5.76 -13.97
N HIS A 227 8.70 6.57 -14.88
CA HIS A 227 9.26 6.11 -16.15
C HIS A 227 10.70 5.61 -16.03
N LEU A 228 11.02 4.56 -16.82
CA LEU A 228 12.38 4.06 -17.00
C LEU A 228 12.98 4.57 -18.31
N HIS A 229 14.30 4.74 -18.29
CA HIS A 229 15.10 4.89 -19.50
C HIS A 229 15.87 3.59 -19.78
N TYR A 230 15.77 3.13 -21.02
CA TYR A 230 16.49 1.97 -21.52
C TYR A 230 17.31 2.35 -22.77
N SER A 231 18.59 1.96 -22.81
CA SER A 231 19.51 2.24 -23.93
C SER A 231 20.05 0.99 -24.61
N GLY A 232 19.67 -0.24 -24.15
CA GLY A 232 20.29 -1.50 -24.58
C GLY A 232 21.63 -1.79 -23.89
N ASN A 233 22.25 -0.80 -23.27
CA ASN A 233 23.43 -0.97 -22.42
C ASN A 233 22.99 -0.96 -20.93
N PRO A 234 23.17 -2.05 -20.17
CA PRO A 234 22.73 -2.11 -18.78
C PRO A 234 23.25 -0.96 -17.90
N ASP A 235 24.46 -0.47 -18.13
CA ASP A 235 25.06 0.61 -17.35
C ASP A 235 24.43 2.00 -17.63
N GLU A 236 23.70 2.12 -18.72
CA GLU A 236 22.98 3.33 -19.15
C GLU A 236 21.48 3.25 -18.90
N ASN A 237 21.00 2.16 -18.32
CA ASN A 237 19.62 2.06 -17.86
C ASN A 237 19.44 2.83 -16.56
N GLY A 238 18.27 3.44 -16.35
CA GLY A 238 18.05 4.26 -15.17
C GLY A 238 16.62 4.78 -15.03
N TRP A 239 16.40 5.53 -13.97
CA TRP A 239 15.14 6.21 -13.70
C TRP A 239 15.09 7.56 -14.42
N LEU A 240 13.98 7.84 -15.09
CA LEU A 240 13.75 9.11 -15.75
C LEU A 240 13.21 10.14 -14.75
N LEU A 241 13.90 11.26 -14.59
CA LEU A 241 13.64 12.27 -13.57
C LEU A 241 12.86 13.48 -14.13
N ALA A 242 12.44 14.37 -13.23
CA ALA A 242 11.63 15.56 -13.54
C ALA A 242 12.28 16.51 -14.55
N ASP A 243 13.60 16.65 -14.48
CA ASP A 243 14.39 17.54 -15.35
C ASP A 243 14.82 16.88 -16.67
N GLY A 244 14.24 15.71 -17.00
CA GLY A 244 14.59 14.92 -18.17
C GLY A 244 15.94 14.20 -18.06
N LYS A 245 16.65 14.35 -16.94
CA LYS A 245 17.85 13.59 -16.68
C LYS A 245 17.56 12.18 -16.26
N ILE A 246 18.55 11.31 -16.43
CA ILE A 246 18.46 9.91 -16.04
C ILE A 246 19.34 9.69 -14.82
N LEU A 247 18.78 9.04 -13.79
CA LEU A 247 19.60 8.47 -12.72
C LEU A 247 19.97 7.06 -13.11
N TYR A 248 21.19 6.88 -13.58
CA TYR A 248 21.68 5.58 -14.03
C TYR A 248 21.94 4.63 -12.86
N ALA A 249 21.75 3.34 -13.07
CA ALA A 249 22.05 2.32 -12.06
C ALA A 249 23.50 2.37 -11.55
N ARG A 250 24.48 2.68 -12.43
CA ARG A 250 25.89 2.89 -12.04
C ARG A 250 26.09 4.04 -11.06
N GLU A 251 25.30 5.13 -11.18
CA GLU A 251 25.40 6.28 -10.28
C GLU A 251 24.85 5.96 -8.90
N PHE A 252 23.86 5.11 -8.83
CA PHE A 252 23.36 4.56 -7.59
C PHE A 252 24.47 3.85 -6.81
N LYS A 253 25.27 3.01 -7.48
CA LYS A 253 26.46 2.37 -6.91
C LYS A 253 27.50 3.39 -6.43
N MET A 254 27.76 4.40 -7.24
CA MET A 254 28.76 5.42 -6.94
C MET A 254 28.36 6.33 -5.76
N SER A 255 27.07 6.47 -5.47
CA SER A 255 26.58 7.26 -4.35
C SER A 255 26.88 6.64 -2.99
N GLY A 256 27.21 5.35 -2.92
CA GLY A 256 27.38 4.61 -1.68
C GLY A 256 26.07 4.18 -1.00
N ALA A 257 24.91 4.44 -1.61
CA ALA A 257 23.63 3.97 -1.12
C ALA A 257 23.55 2.43 -1.17
N GLN A 258 23.06 1.82 -0.09
CA GLN A 258 22.91 0.36 0.04
C GLN A 258 21.52 0.00 0.59
N PRO A 259 20.44 0.30 -0.15
CA PRO A 259 19.13 -0.13 0.28
C PRO A 259 19.03 -1.66 0.31
N LYS A 260 18.26 -2.18 1.22
CA LYS A 260 17.97 -3.63 1.31
C LYS A 260 16.99 -4.06 0.23
N LEU A 261 16.08 -3.16 -0.14
CA LEU A 261 15.04 -3.40 -1.11
C LEU A 261 14.84 -2.18 -2.00
N ILE A 262 14.82 -2.42 -3.31
CA ILE A 262 14.27 -1.50 -4.30
C ILE A 262 12.99 -2.14 -4.85
N PHE A 263 11.87 -1.44 -4.73
CA PHE A 263 10.61 -1.82 -5.37
C PHE A 263 10.33 -0.83 -6.51
N CYS A 264 10.16 -1.34 -7.73
CA CYS A 264 10.02 -0.52 -8.92
C CYS A 264 8.73 -0.84 -9.68
N ASN A 265 7.74 0.03 -9.55
CA ASN A 265 6.57 0.08 -10.42
C ASN A 265 6.84 1.10 -11.53
N SER A 266 7.13 0.61 -12.70
CA SER A 266 7.51 1.49 -13.80
C SER A 266 6.85 1.11 -15.11
N CYS A 267 6.36 2.13 -15.79
CA CYS A 267 5.97 2.05 -17.19
C CYS A 267 7.12 2.52 -18.06
N LEU A 268 7.27 1.92 -19.22
CA LEU A 268 8.22 2.38 -20.23
C LEU A 268 7.80 3.73 -20.79
N SER A 269 8.67 4.71 -20.72
CA SER A 269 8.59 5.88 -21.61
C SER A 269 9.19 5.54 -22.98
N ALA A 270 8.69 4.51 -23.63
CA ALA A 270 9.11 4.17 -24.99
C ALA A 270 8.49 5.16 -26.00
N ARG A 271 9.16 6.29 -26.18
CA ARG A 271 9.18 7.00 -27.45
C ARG A 271 10.43 6.60 -28.22
N SER A 272 10.55 5.36 -28.60
CA SER A 272 11.41 4.92 -29.69
C SER A 272 10.59 4.01 -30.59
N ASP A 273 10.49 4.38 -31.85
CA ASP A 273 9.74 3.72 -32.93
C ASP A 273 10.28 2.31 -33.29
N GLN A 274 10.95 1.64 -32.38
CA GLN A 274 11.44 0.29 -32.54
C GLN A 274 10.70 -0.64 -31.61
N HIS A 275 10.18 -1.72 -32.17
CA HIS A 275 9.46 -2.83 -31.55
C HIS A 275 10.23 -3.43 -30.34
N ILE A 276 10.11 -2.84 -29.16
CA ILE A 276 10.70 -3.39 -27.93
C ILE A 276 9.58 -4.19 -27.21
N ASN A 277 9.27 -5.36 -27.75
CA ASN A 277 8.48 -6.39 -27.06
C ASN A 277 9.37 -7.33 -26.24
N ASP A 278 10.55 -6.88 -25.86
CA ASP A 278 11.57 -7.74 -25.26
C ASP A 278 11.48 -7.73 -23.74
N ALA A 279 10.83 -8.74 -23.17
CA ALA A 279 10.83 -9.00 -21.72
C ALA A 279 12.25 -9.13 -21.12
N SER A 280 13.26 -9.36 -22.00
CA SER A 280 14.65 -9.56 -21.59
C SER A 280 15.24 -8.35 -20.87
N TRP A 281 14.84 -7.14 -21.18
CA TRP A 281 15.46 -5.95 -20.64
C TRP A 281 14.91 -5.48 -19.28
N TYR A 282 13.69 -5.86 -18.88
CA TYR A 282 13.24 -5.65 -17.49
C TYR A 282 14.16 -6.38 -16.50
N ALA A 283 14.52 -7.63 -16.83
CA ALA A 283 15.46 -8.39 -16.03
C ALA A 283 16.89 -7.80 -16.08
N GLN A 284 17.31 -7.27 -17.24
CA GLN A 284 18.61 -6.58 -17.38
C GLN A 284 18.63 -5.27 -16.61
N PHE A 285 17.50 -4.55 -16.55
CA PHE A 285 17.36 -3.36 -15.73
C PHE A 285 17.51 -3.69 -14.24
N ALA A 286 16.77 -4.69 -13.75
CA ALA A 286 16.90 -5.19 -12.39
C ALA A 286 18.34 -5.60 -12.08
N ALA A 287 18.99 -6.33 -13.00
CA ALA A 287 20.37 -6.76 -12.88
C ALA A 287 21.37 -5.59 -12.73
N ALA A 288 21.12 -4.46 -13.38
CA ALA A 288 21.99 -3.29 -13.27
C ALA A 288 21.96 -2.70 -11.85
N PHE A 289 20.80 -2.62 -11.21
CA PHE A 289 20.67 -2.16 -9.82
C PHE A 289 21.26 -3.17 -8.81
N ILE A 290 21.07 -4.46 -9.02
CA ILE A 290 21.63 -5.49 -8.16
C ILE A 290 23.16 -5.52 -8.24
N ARG A 291 23.74 -5.35 -9.43
CA ARG A 291 25.21 -5.20 -9.61
C ARG A 291 25.75 -4.00 -8.86
N ALA A 292 24.90 -2.99 -8.60
CA ALA A 292 25.29 -1.78 -7.89
C ALA A 292 25.48 -1.98 -6.38
N GLY A 293 24.89 -3.02 -5.77
CA GLY A 293 24.96 -3.24 -4.32
C GLY A 293 24.41 -4.59 -3.87
N ARG A 294 24.37 -4.81 -2.56
CA ARG A 294 23.75 -5.98 -1.92
C ARG A 294 22.23 -5.77 -1.75
N THR A 295 21.54 -5.43 -2.81
CA THR A 295 20.16 -4.98 -2.81
C THR A 295 19.27 -6.04 -3.44
N SER A 296 18.14 -6.38 -2.82
CA SER A 296 17.07 -7.11 -3.50
C SER A 296 16.23 -6.15 -4.31
N TYR A 297 15.75 -6.59 -5.45
CA TYR A 297 14.95 -5.80 -6.37
C TYR A 297 13.63 -6.52 -6.66
N VAL A 298 12.53 -5.82 -6.46
CA VAL A 298 11.20 -6.23 -6.92
C VAL A 298 10.79 -5.31 -8.06
N GLY A 299 10.41 -5.88 -9.16
CA GLY A 299 9.96 -5.17 -10.37
C GLY A 299 9.07 -6.06 -11.20
N THR A 300 8.87 -5.72 -12.47
CA THR A 300 7.92 -6.40 -13.34
C THR A 300 8.60 -7.04 -14.55
N ASN A 301 8.02 -8.13 -15.05
CA ASN A 301 8.46 -8.81 -16.28
C ASN A 301 7.93 -8.14 -17.55
N TRP A 302 6.91 -7.28 -17.43
CA TRP A 302 6.30 -6.50 -18.51
C TRP A 302 5.66 -5.24 -17.97
N GLU A 303 5.28 -4.35 -18.87
CA GLU A 303 4.65 -3.08 -18.54
C GLU A 303 3.30 -3.31 -17.86
N LEU A 304 3.13 -2.73 -16.69
CA LEU A 304 1.87 -2.73 -15.97
C LEU A 304 1.00 -1.54 -16.39
N PRO A 305 -0.33 -1.73 -16.38
CA PRO A 305 -1.22 -0.59 -16.50
C PRO A 305 -1.13 0.28 -15.26
N ASP A 306 -1.08 1.59 -15.46
CA ASP A 306 -1.14 2.60 -14.41
C ASP A 306 -2.57 2.64 -13.83
N ARG A 307 -2.84 1.84 -12.77
CA ARG A 307 -4.20 1.64 -12.22
C ARG A 307 -4.26 0.93 -10.86
N GLN A 308 -5.49 0.81 -10.33
CA GLN A 308 -5.82 0.25 -9.02
C GLN A 308 -5.21 -1.13 -8.70
N PRO A 309 -5.24 -2.17 -9.56
CA PRO A 309 -4.63 -3.47 -9.24
C PRO A 309 -3.15 -3.39 -8.89
N THR A 310 -2.39 -2.54 -9.58
CA THR A 310 -0.97 -2.30 -9.29
C THR A 310 -0.80 -1.72 -7.89
N LEU A 311 -1.61 -0.73 -7.54
CA LEU A 311 -1.60 -0.10 -6.22
C LEU A 311 -1.94 -1.08 -5.10
N GLU A 312 -3.01 -1.88 -5.27
CA GLU A 312 -3.42 -2.86 -4.26
C GLU A 312 -2.35 -3.94 -4.07
N PHE A 313 -1.73 -4.42 -5.15
CA PHE A 313 -0.61 -5.34 -5.08
C PHE A 313 0.54 -4.77 -4.24
N THR A 314 0.93 -3.53 -4.53
CA THR A 314 2.02 -2.84 -3.84
C THR A 314 1.71 -2.64 -2.35
N THR A 315 0.49 -2.24 -2.02
CA THR A 315 0.05 -2.05 -0.64
C THR A 315 0.12 -3.37 0.14
N GLN A 316 -0.45 -4.45 -0.40
CA GLN A 316 -0.40 -5.78 0.21
C GLN A 316 1.04 -6.28 0.39
N PHE A 317 1.92 -6.02 -0.58
CA PHE A 317 3.31 -6.41 -0.46
C PHE A 317 4.00 -5.73 0.74
N TYR A 318 3.81 -4.43 0.91
CA TYR A 318 4.39 -3.73 2.05
C TYR A 318 3.76 -4.11 3.38
N ASP A 319 2.45 -4.36 3.44
CA ASP A 319 1.79 -4.87 4.64
C ASP A 319 2.45 -6.16 5.13
N HIS A 320 2.74 -7.08 4.21
CA HIS A 320 3.43 -8.32 4.54
C HIS A 320 4.89 -8.10 4.96
N ILE A 321 5.61 -7.18 4.33
CA ILE A 321 6.98 -6.80 4.73
C ILE A 321 7.00 -6.30 6.16
N PHE A 322 6.08 -5.39 6.52
CA PHE A 322 6.02 -4.81 7.87
C PHE A 322 5.39 -5.74 8.92
N GLN A 323 4.77 -6.83 8.50
CA GLN A 323 4.45 -7.98 9.35
C GLN A 323 5.66 -8.88 9.61
N GLY A 324 6.82 -8.59 9.04
CA GLY A 324 8.06 -9.35 9.22
C GLY A 324 8.18 -10.58 8.33
N LYS A 325 7.36 -10.70 7.30
CA LYS A 325 7.45 -11.78 6.31
C LYS A 325 8.67 -11.59 5.41
N SER A 326 9.13 -12.69 4.83
CA SER A 326 10.20 -12.65 3.85
C SER A 326 9.74 -12.03 2.52
N LEU A 327 10.69 -11.61 1.68
CA LEU A 327 10.38 -11.04 0.36
C LEU A 327 9.59 -12.01 -0.52
N GLY A 328 9.98 -13.28 -0.54
CA GLY A 328 9.30 -14.31 -1.33
C GLY A 328 7.88 -14.58 -0.85
N GLU A 329 7.69 -14.66 0.48
CA GLU A 329 6.36 -14.83 1.09
C GLU A 329 5.47 -13.63 0.82
N SER A 330 5.99 -12.40 0.99
CA SER A 330 5.25 -11.17 0.73
C SER A 330 4.77 -11.08 -0.71
N LEU A 331 5.62 -11.44 -1.67
CA LEU A 331 5.23 -11.49 -3.09
C LEU A 331 4.17 -12.55 -3.38
N GLN A 332 4.33 -13.77 -2.84
CA GLN A 332 3.37 -14.84 -3.08
C GLN A 332 1.98 -14.44 -2.56
N GLN A 333 1.90 -13.90 -1.36
CA GLN A 333 0.62 -13.50 -0.76
C GLN A 333 -0.04 -12.35 -1.52
N SER A 334 0.75 -11.37 -1.99
CA SER A 334 0.25 -10.29 -2.84
C SER A 334 -0.26 -10.80 -4.20
N ARG A 335 0.40 -11.81 -4.77
CA ARG A 335 -0.09 -12.48 -6.00
C ARG A 335 -1.40 -13.22 -5.77
N SER A 336 -1.51 -13.97 -4.66
CA SER A 336 -2.75 -14.66 -4.30
C SER A 336 -3.90 -13.66 -4.16
N HIS A 337 -3.68 -12.57 -3.41
CA HIS A 337 -4.67 -11.51 -3.27
C HIS A 337 -5.09 -10.92 -4.63
N ALA A 338 -4.14 -10.55 -5.47
CA ALA A 338 -4.44 -9.96 -6.77
C ALA A 338 -5.21 -10.93 -7.69
N ARG A 339 -4.86 -12.22 -7.68
CA ARG A 339 -5.53 -13.24 -8.49
C ARG A 339 -6.96 -13.51 -8.04
N GLU A 340 -7.22 -13.44 -6.74
CA GLU A 340 -8.55 -13.68 -6.16
C GLU A 340 -9.50 -12.49 -6.34
N HIS A 341 -8.97 -11.26 -6.30
CA HIS A 341 -9.81 -10.05 -6.23
C HIS A 341 -9.98 -9.34 -7.57
N PHE A 342 -9.11 -9.63 -8.57
CA PHE A 342 -9.21 -9.01 -9.89
C PHE A 342 -9.77 -9.94 -10.95
N SER A 343 -10.05 -9.38 -12.12
CA SER A 343 -10.54 -10.13 -13.27
C SER A 343 -9.55 -11.23 -13.70
N LEU A 344 -10.06 -12.35 -14.18
CA LEU A 344 -9.25 -13.45 -14.76
C LEU A 344 -8.34 -13.01 -15.92
N ASN A 345 -8.63 -11.88 -16.53
CA ASN A 345 -7.82 -11.28 -17.60
C ASN A 345 -6.85 -10.21 -17.07
N ASP A 346 -6.84 -9.93 -15.75
CA ASP A 346 -5.85 -9.09 -15.12
C ASP A 346 -4.62 -9.92 -14.76
N LEU A 347 -3.50 -9.61 -15.39
CA LEU A 347 -2.25 -10.33 -15.20
C LEU A 347 -1.26 -9.60 -14.27
N THR A 348 -1.73 -8.64 -13.47
CA THR A 348 -0.89 -7.94 -12.48
C THR A 348 -0.20 -8.92 -11.54
N TRP A 349 -0.90 -9.96 -11.08
CA TRP A 349 -0.35 -11.00 -10.22
C TRP A 349 0.86 -11.73 -10.83
N ALA A 350 0.88 -11.91 -12.16
CA ALA A 350 1.91 -12.67 -12.85
C ALA A 350 3.13 -11.82 -13.26
N SER A 351 3.00 -10.49 -13.22
CA SER A 351 4.00 -9.57 -13.75
C SER A 351 5.22 -9.40 -12.86
N TYR A 352 5.06 -9.47 -11.54
CA TYR A 352 6.16 -9.18 -10.61
C TYR A 352 7.22 -10.27 -10.54
N LEU A 353 8.45 -9.86 -10.32
CA LEU A 353 9.59 -10.73 -10.08
C LEU A 353 10.39 -10.28 -8.86
N LEU A 354 11.06 -11.22 -8.20
CA LEU A 354 12.06 -10.95 -7.16
C LEU A 354 13.45 -11.32 -7.66
N MET A 355 14.30 -10.31 -7.85
CA MET A 355 15.73 -10.50 -7.99
C MET A 355 16.37 -10.32 -6.62
N GLY A 356 16.60 -11.43 -5.94
CA GLY A 356 17.10 -11.47 -4.56
C GLY A 356 16.74 -12.77 -3.85
N ASN A 357 17.26 -12.93 -2.64
CA ASN A 357 16.98 -14.12 -1.84
C ASN A 357 15.54 -14.11 -1.31
N PRO A 358 14.71 -15.11 -1.62
CA PRO A 358 13.30 -15.13 -1.19
C PRO A 358 13.13 -15.26 0.33
N MET A 359 14.14 -15.74 1.06
CA MET A 359 14.12 -15.82 2.54
C MET A 359 14.47 -14.50 3.21
N GLN A 360 14.96 -13.51 2.46
CA GLN A 360 15.37 -12.23 3.05
C GLN A 360 14.19 -11.54 3.72
N THR A 361 14.40 -11.12 4.97
CA THR A 361 13.48 -10.28 5.74
C THR A 361 14.09 -8.89 5.88
N VAL A 362 13.34 -7.86 5.52
CA VAL A 362 13.81 -6.47 5.57
C VAL A 362 13.55 -5.85 6.93
N PHE A 363 12.38 -6.12 7.49
CA PHE A 363 11.92 -5.60 8.76
C PHE A 363 11.86 -6.71 9.80
N ARG A 364 12.37 -6.43 11.00
CA ARG A 364 12.20 -7.32 12.14
C ARG A 364 10.90 -6.94 12.83
N ALA A 365 9.83 -7.67 12.56
CA ALA A 365 8.74 -7.72 13.49
C ALA A 365 9.29 -8.30 14.81
N GLU A 366 9.15 -7.61 15.91
CA GLU A 366 9.42 -8.17 17.23
C GLU A 366 8.73 -9.52 17.31
N SER A 367 9.43 -10.54 17.86
CA SER A 367 9.01 -11.94 17.79
C SER A 367 7.51 -12.03 17.99
N LEU A 368 6.84 -12.60 16.99
CA LEU A 368 5.44 -13.01 17.05
C LEU A 368 5.31 -14.22 18.00
N LEU A 369 5.58 -14.03 19.28
CA LEU A 369 4.59 -14.52 20.23
C LEU A 369 3.32 -13.80 19.81
N PRO A 370 2.18 -14.49 19.65
CA PRO A 370 0.94 -13.80 19.40
C PRO A 370 0.82 -12.77 20.52
N ASP A 371 1.23 -11.56 20.21
CA ASP A 371 0.96 -10.44 21.05
C ASP A 371 -0.53 -10.25 20.87
N VAL A 372 -1.28 -10.87 21.78
CA VAL A 372 -2.70 -10.62 21.94
C VAL A 372 -2.94 -9.12 22.11
N THR A 373 -1.86 -8.37 22.38
CA THR A 373 -1.82 -6.91 22.52
C THR A 373 -1.71 -6.16 21.17
N ARG A 374 -1.35 -6.81 20.04
CA ARG A 374 -1.22 -6.11 18.74
C ARG A 374 -2.55 -5.80 18.04
N ASN A 375 -3.65 -6.42 18.48
CA ASN A 375 -5.01 -6.08 18.08
C ASN A 375 -5.72 -5.16 19.08
N MET A 376 -5.01 -4.61 20.05
CA MET A 376 -5.59 -3.62 20.95
C MET A 376 -5.15 -2.24 20.51
N LEU A 377 -6.12 -1.42 20.19
CA LEU A 377 -5.99 0.01 20.03
C LEU A 377 -5.30 0.56 21.28
N GLU A 378 -4.07 1.08 21.17
CA GLU A 378 -3.42 1.69 22.32
C GLU A 378 -4.22 2.91 22.76
N ALA A 379 -4.77 2.86 23.96
CA ALA A 379 -5.65 3.91 24.47
C ALA A 379 -4.96 5.28 24.42
N GLU A 380 -3.66 5.32 24.69
CA GLU A 380 -2.85 6.53 24.65
C GLU A 380 -2.75 7.12 23.24
N ASP A 381 -2.70 6.29 22.19
CA ASP A 381 -2.66 6.76 20.80
C ASP A 381 -3.95 7.44 20.39
N VAL A 382 -5.10 6.89 20.77
CA VAL A 382 -6.39 7.53 20.49
C VAL A 382 -6.55 8.84 21.26
N ILE A 383 -6.22 8.81 22.55
CA ILE A 383 -6.35 9.97 23.45
C ILE A 383 -5.43 11.12 23.02
N SER A 384 -4.23 10.79 22.47
CA SER A 384 -3.22 11.81 22.16
C SER A 384 -3.25 12.31 20.71
N HIS A 385 -3.71 11.50 19.76
CA HIS A 385 -3.48 11.77 18.33
C HIS A 385 -4.74 11.85 17.47
N TYR A 386 -5.88 11.33 17.94
CA TYR A 386 -7.12 11.40 17.15
C TYR A 386 -7.75 12.79 17.20
N PRO A 387 -8.63 13.13 16.24
CA PRO A 387 -9.39 14.37 16.31
C PRO A 387 -10.13 14.50 17.63
N PHE A 388 -10.09 15.69 18.22
CA PHE A 388 -10.56 15.97 19.58
C PHE A 388 -11.92 15.33 19.95
N PRO A 389 -13.00 15.38 19.11
CA PRO A 389 -14.28 14.80 19.52
C PRO A 389 -14.23 13.30 19.74
N ILE A 390 -13.37 12.59 19.01
CA ILE A 390 -13.18 11.14 19.16
C ILE A 390 -12.31 10.88 20.38
N ALA A 391 -11.19 11.58 20.51
CA ALA A 391 -10.24 11.43 21.61
C ALA A 391 -10.91 11.69 22.97
N GLU A 392 -11.68 12.78 23.13
CA GLU A 392 -12.41 13.10 24.35
C GLU A 392 -13.44 12.02 24.73
N ALA A 393 -14.18 11.55 23.74
CA ALA A 393 -15.19 10.53 23.99
C ALA A 393 -14.56 9.18 24.36
N PHE A 394 -13.43 8.85 23.77
CA PHE A 394 -12.68 7.65 24.06
C PHE A 394 -12.04 7.72 25.46
N GLU A 395 -11.49 8.86 25.87
CA GLU A 395 -10.98 9.07 27.21
C GLU A 395 -12.07 8.89 28.27
N LYS A 396 -13.29 9.43 28.05
CA LYS A 396 -14.43 9.18 28.93
C LYS A 396 -14.76 7.71 29.09
N PHE A 397 -14.77 6.97 27.96
CA PHE A 397 -14.97 5.52 27.99
C PHE A 397 -13.87 4.83 28.81
N GLN A 398 -12.61 5.13 28.56
CA GLN A 398 -11.47 4.53 29.27
C GLN A 398 -11.52 4.79 30.78
N ARG A 399 -11.85 5.99 31.21
CA ARG A 399 -11.97 6.30 32.64
C ARG A 399 -13.02 5.41 33.35
N VAL A 400 -14.18 5.21 32.72
CA VAL A 400 -15.25 4.37 33.27
C VAL A 400 -14.86 2.89 33.23
N PHE A 401 -14.20 2.45 32.16
CA PHE A 401 -13.74 1.08 31.96
C PHE A 401 -12.67 0.69 32.99
N VAL A 402 -11.67 1.56 33.24
CA VAL A 402 -10.63 1.35 34.25
C VAL A 402 -11.23 1.34 35.65
N ALA A 403 -12.13 2.28 35.97
CA ALA A 403 -12.80 2.33 37.26
C ALA A 403 -13.55 1.02 37.58
N GLN A 404 -14.21 0.42 36.56
CA GLN A 404 -14.87 -0.89 36.76
C GLN A 404 -13.85 -2.03 36.98
N SER A 405 -12.71 -2.01 36.29
CA SER A 405 -11.67 -3.02 36.45
C SER A 405 -11.00 -2.97 37.85
N GLU A 406 -10.96 -1.78 38.47
CA GLU A 406 -10.43 -1.52 39.82
C GLU A 406 -11.48 -1.79 40.91
N ARG A 407 -12.65 -2.36 40.58
CA ARG A 407 -13.76 -2.66 41.50
C ARG A 407 -14.37 -1.42 42.19
N VAL A 408 -14.31 -0.27 41.55
CA VAL A 408 -15.10 0.91 41.93
C VAL A 408 -16.53 0.63 41.51
N GLU A 409 -17.52 0.95 42.37
CA GLU A 409 -18.94 0.79 42.02
C GLU A 409 -19.27 1.68 40.81
N VAL A 410 -19.47 1.04 39.66
CA VAL A 410 -19.92 1.68 38.41
C VAL A 410 -21.31 1.11 38.07
N ALA A 411 -22.24 1.97 37.68
CA ALA A 411 -23.58 1.53 37.27
C ALA A 411 -23.47 0.53 36.11
N GLY A 412 -24.26 -0.55 36.12
CA GLY A 412 -24.14 -1.68 35.19
C GLY A 412 -24.27 -1.31 33.70
N ASP A 413 -24.86 -0.15 33.37
CA ASP A 413 -25.00 0.31 32.00
C ASP A 413 -24.08 1.51 31.64
N GLU A 414 -23.23 1.96 32.57
CA GLU A 414 -22.45 3.20 32.40
C GLU A 414 -21.36 3.06 31.33
N ILE A 415 -20.71 1.91 31.25
CA ILE A 415 -19.77 1.62 30.14
C ILE A 415 -20.52 1.67 28.81
N LEU A 416 -21.69 1.03 28.73
CA LEU A 416 -22.48 1.01 27.50
C LEU A 416 -22.93 2.42 27.07
N LYS A 417 -23.25 3.29 28.03
CA LYS A 417 -23.54 4.71 27.77
C LYS A 417 -22.37 5.45 27.17
N THR A 418 -21.16 5.26 27.75
CA THR A 418 -19.94 5.89 27.23
C THR A 418 -19.53 5.37 25.86
N LEU A 419 -19.71 4.08 25.58
CA LEU A 419 -19.51 3.50 24.25
C LEU A 419 -20.49 4.08 23.22
N PHE A 420 -21.77 4.23 23.55
CA PHE A 420 -22.73 4.90 22.66
C PHE A 420 -22.45 6.38 22.48
N TYR A 421 -21.85 7.04 23.47
CA TYR A 421 -21.39 8.41 23.32
C TYR A 421 -20.21 8.47 22.35
N LEU A 422 -19.20 7.65 22.52
CA LEU A 422 -18.05 7.51 21.60
C LEU A 422 -18.52 7.24 20.17
N PHE A 423 -19.40 6.25 19.99
CA PHE A 423 -20.01 5.98 18.69
C PHE A 423 -20.65 7.20 18.05
N SER A 424 -21.40 7.97 18.86
CA SER A 424 -22.07 9.16 18.35
C SER A 424 -21.09 10.24 17.90
N GLN A 425 -19.98 10.44 18.63
CA GLN A 425 -18.92 11.38 18.26
C GLN A 425 -18.20 10.95 16.98
N CYS A 426 -17.89 9.66 16.84
CA CYS A 426 -17.33 9.11 15.60
C CYS A 426 -18.27 9.37 14.40
N VAL A 427 -19.55 9.03 14.53
CA VAL A 427 -20.53 9.25 13.45
C VAL A 427 -20.66 10.72 13.06
N PHE A 428 -20.71 11.63 14.03
CA PHE A 428 -20.83 13.06 13.74
C PHE A 428 -19.57 13.60 13.09
N PHE A 429 -18.39 13.27 13.60
CA PHE A 429 -17.13 13.70 13.01
C PHE A 429 -16.97 13.21 11.57
N LEU A 430 -17.17 11.91 11.36
CA LEU A 430 -17.05 11.30 10.03
C LEU A 430 -18.11 11.86 9.06
N THR A 431 -19.35 12.08 9.52
CA THR A 431 -20.39 12.69 8.69
C THR A 431 -20.00 14.11 8.28
N GLY A 432 -19.51 14.93 9.19
CA GLY A 432 -19.05 16.29 8.90
C GLY A 432 -17.88 16.30 7.92
N LEU A 433 -16.90 15.39 8.09
CA LEU A 433 -15.75 15.25 7.21
C LEU A 433 -16.16 14.84 5.79
N VAL A 434 -17.06 13.87 5.64
CA VAL A 434 -17.57 13.43 4.33
C VAL A 434 -18.42 14.51 3.66
N LEU A 435 -19.26 15.20 4.41
CA LEU A 435 -20.09 16.29 3.85
C LEU A 435 -19.25 17.49 3.42
N ALA A 436 -18.15 17.80 4.12
CA ALA A 436 -17.20 18.82 3.71
C ALA A 436 -16.54 18.45 2.36
N ASN A 437 -16.12 17.20 2.18
CA ASN A 437 -15.64 16.70 0.89
C ASN A 437 -16.74 16.75 -0.19
N TYR A 438 -17.96 16.34 0.15
CA TYR A 438 -19.11 16.40 -0.77
C TYR A 438 -19.36 17.82 -1.31
N ARG A 439 -19.21 18.85 -0.48
CA ARG A 439 -19.33 20.25 -0.92
C ARG A 439 -18.29 20.68 -1.93
N ILE A 440 -17.03 20.24 -1.77
CA ILE A 440 -15.95 20.58 -2.72
C ILE A 440 -16.27 20.08 -4.13
N PHE A 441 -16.92 18.91 -4.23
CA PHE A 441 -17.27 18.34 -5.52
C PHE A 441 -18.52 18.93 -6.17
N ASN A 442 -19.13 19.98 -5.58
CA ASN A 442 -20.26 20.76 -6.14
C ASN A 442 -21.43 19.90 -6.63
N PHE A 443 -21.84 18.90 -5.86
CA PHE A 443 -23.00 18.09 -6.21
C PHE A 443 -24.29 18.95 -6.23
N PRO A 444 -25.20 18.71 -7.20
CA PRO A 444 -26.39 19.54 -7.40
C PRO A 444 -27.42 19.43 -6.27
N LYS A 445 -27.38 18.35 -5.48
CA LYS A 445 -28.35 18.12 -4.40
C LYS A 445 -27.67 18.27 -3.05
N PRO A 446 -28.03 19.27 -2.23
CA PRO A 446 -27.46 19.43 -0.90
C PRO A 446 -27.90 18.30 0.03
N ILE A 447 -26.97 17.84 0.88
CA ILE A 447 -27.23 16.86 1.95
C ILE A 447 -27.10 17.57 3.28
N ALA A 448 -28.12 17.45 4.14
CA ALA A 448 -28.12 18.07 5.45
C ALA A 448 -27.23 17.30 6.44
N PHE A 449 -26.65 18.03 7.40
CA PHE A 449 -26.04 17.46 8.59
C PHE A 449 -27.05 17.45 9.75
N PRO A 450 -27.68 16.31 10.05
CA PRO A 450 -28.83 16.26 10.93
C PRO A 450 -28.44 16.09 12.41
N PHE A 451 -27.34 16.72 12.85
CA PHE A 451 -26.93 16.73 14.27
C PHE A 451 -28.09 17.21 15.18
N PRO A 452 -28.34 16.62 16.34
CA PRO A 452 -27.63 15.50 16.98
C PRO A 452 -28.26 14.12 16.74
N ASN A 453 -28.87 13.88 15.59
CA ASN A 453 -29.51 12.60 15.28
C ASN A 453 -28.54 11.63 14.59
N VAL A 454 -28.08 10.59 15.29
CA VAL A 454 -27.08 9.62 14.82
C VAL A 454 -27.59 8.85 13.61
N GLU A 455 -28.82 8.35 13.62
CA GLU A 455 -29.37 7.51 12.56
C GLU A 455 -29.53 8.31 11.25
N LYS A 456 -29.99 9.55 11.34
CA LYS A 456 -30.08 10.44 10.19
C LYS A 456 -28.68 10.86 9.71
N SER A 457 -27.70 11.00 10.62
CA SER A 457 -26.32 11.31 10.26
C SER A 457 -25.69 10.18 9.48
N LEU A 458 -25.91 8.92 9.87
CA LEU A 458 -25.47 7.75 9.09
C LEU A 458 -26.10 7.72 7.69
N THR A 459 -27.39 8.03 7.59
CA THR A 459 -28.06 8.13 6.27
C THR A 459 -27.42 9.20 5.40
N SER A 460 -27.13 10.37 5.96
CA SER A 460 -26.45 11.47 5.24
C SER A 460 -25.01 11.09 4.85
N LEU A 461 -24.28 10.45 5.75
CA LEU A 461 -22.93 9.94 5.53
C LEU A 461 -22.89 9.02 4.31
N PHE A 462 -23.68 7.95 4.30
CA PHE A 462 -23.65 6.95 3.23
C PHE A 462 -24.26 7.48 1.91
N SER A 463 -25.19 8.44 1.97
CA SER A 463 -25.69 9.11 0.78
C SER A 463 -24.60 9.95 0.11
N ALA A 464 -23.82 10.70 0.90
CA ALA A 464 -22.72 11.51 0.40
C ALA A 464 -21.58 10.63 -0.12
N LEU A 465 -21.21 9.57 0.61
CA LEU A 465 -20.20 8.59 0.18
C LEU A 465 -20.57 7.95 -1.16
N GLY A 466 -21.84 7.52 -1.32
CA GLY A 466 -22.32 6.94 -2.57
C GLY A 466 -22.20 7.88 -3.75
N ALA A 467 -22.51 9.17 -3.56
CA ALA A 467 -22.37 10.19 -4.59
C ALA A 467 -20.89 10.45 -4.96
N ILE A 468 -20.00 10.57 -3.96
CA ILE A 468 -18.55 10.76 -4.18
C ILE A 468 -17.97 9.57 -4.95
N ARG A 469 -18.35 8.36 -4.56
CA ARG A 469 -17.90 7.14 -5.26
C ARG A 469 -18.39 7.05 -6.70
N ALA A 470 -19.64 7.48 -6.95
CA ALA A 470 -20.23 7.43 -8.30
C ALA A 470 -19.47 8.28 -9.32
N ILE A 471 -18.89 9.40 -8.92
CA ILE A 471 -18.05 10.26 -9.78
C ILE A 471 -16.56 9.88 -9.74
N LYS A 472 -16.20 8.79 -9.04
CA LYS A 472 -14.81 8.36 -8.81
C LYS A 472 -13.93 9.48 -8.22
N ALA A 473 -14.52 10.39 -7.47
CA ALA A 473 -13.79 11.45 -6.79
C ALA A 473 -13.11 10.92 -5.53
N HIS A 474 -11.97 11.52 -5.21
CA HIS A 474 -11.19 11.15 -4.03
C HIS A 474 -11.35 12.23 -2.95
N PRO A 475 -11.80 11.88 -1.75
CA PRO A 475 -11.84 12.80 -0.62
C PRO A 475 -10.41 13.19 -0.21
N LEU A 476 -10.29 14.21 0.64
CA LEU A 476 -8.99 14.64 1.15
C LEU A 476 -8.26 13.47 1.85
N ALA A 477 -8.98 12.72 2.70
CA ALA A 477 -8.50 11.47 3.27
C ALA A 477 -8.91 10.29 2.37
N ILE A 478 -7.96 9.71 1.66
CA ILE A 478 -8.21 8.71 0.61
C ILE A 478 -8.83 7.43 1.20
N ASN A 479 -8.30 6.96 2.33
CA ASN A 479 -8.76 5.73 2.99
C ASN A 479 -10.17 5.86 3.59
N LEU A 480 -10.69 7.08 3.74
CA LEU A 480 -11.98 7.34 4.39
C LEU A 480 -13.15 6.63 3.70
N LEU A 481 -13.15 6.58 2.36
CA LEU A 481 -14.23 5.94 1.60
C LEU A 481 -14.29 4.44 1.85
N GLU A 482 -13.15 3.78 1.73
CA GLU A 482 -13.05 2.32 1.84
C GLU A 482 -13.32 1.87 3.27
N THR A 483 -12.68 2.49 4.25
CA THR A 483 -12.92 2.23 5.67
C THR A 483 -14.40 2.34 6.02
N LEU A 484 -15.08 3.40 5.58
CA LEU A 484 -16.49 3.58 5.91
C LEU A 484 -17.42 2.57 5.21
N TYR A 485 -17.04 2.10 4.01
CA TYR A 485 -17.80 1.03 3.34
C TYR A 485 -17.62 -0.32 4.03
N VAL A 486 -16.40 -0.66 4.44
CA VAL A 486 -16.11 -1.88 5.22
C VAL A 486 -16.91 -1.90 6.53
N HIS A 487 -16.96 -0.78 7.24
CA HIS A 487 -17.66 -0.66 8.52
C HIS A 487 -19.15 -0.32 8.43
N LYS A 488 -19.74 -0.25 7.25
CA LYS A 488 -21.14 0.16 7.08
C LYS A 488 -22.11 -0.69 7.92
N GLU A 489 -22.01 -2.01 7.79
CA GLU A 489 -22.88 -2.94 8.54
C GLU A 489 -22.64 -2.85 10.06
N ASN A 490 -21.40 -2.69 10.48
CA ASN A 490 -21.03 -2.50 11.87
C ASN A 490 -21.64 -1.23 12.46
N LEU A 491 -21.54 -0.11 11.73
CA LEU A 491 -22.14 1.17 12.13
C LEU A 491 -23.68 1.09 12.24
N GLU A 492 -24.33 0.45 11.27
CA GLU A 492 -25.78 0.21 11.29
C GLU A 492 -26.20 -0.71 12.45
N LYS A 493 -25.41 -1.73 12.75
CA LYS A 493 -25.62 -2.63 13.88
C LYS A 493 -25.53 -1.89 15.22
N ILE A 494 -24.47 -1.09 15.43
CA ILE A 494 -24.31 -0.28 16.65
C ILE A 494 -25.47 0.72 16.78
N ALA A 495 -25.88 1.39 15.71
CA ALA A 495 -27.01 2.33 15.71
C ALA A 495 -28.33 1.63 16.12
N THR A 496 -28.53 0.40 15.66
CA THR A 496 -29.72 -0.40 16.02
C THR A 496 -29.69 -0.81 17.49
N LEU A 497 -28.54 -1.25 18.02
CA LEU A 497 -28.37 -1.58 19.43
C LEU A 497 -28.59 -0.33 20.30
N ARG A 498 -28.03 0.81 19.91
CA ARG A 498 -28.22 2.10 20.59
C ARG A 498 -29.70 2.52 20.64
N ARG A 499 -30.43 2.35 19.53
CA ARG A 499 -31.87 2.66 19.47
C ARG A 499 -32.64 1.77 20.43
N LYS A 500 -32.36 0.46 20.45
CA LYS A 500 -33.00 -0.50 21.36
C LYS A 500 -32.71 -0.17 22.82
N TYR A 501 -31.46 0.20 23.14
CA TYR A 501 -31.09 0.66 24.48
C TYR A 501 -31.88 1.90 24.89
N ARG A 502 -31.94 2.95 24.06
CA ARG A 502 -32.66 4.21 24.35
C ARG A 502 -34.17 4.04 24.49
N SER A 503 -34.76 3.07 23.86
CA SER A 503 -36.20 2.73 23.99
C SER A 503 -36.51 1.86 25.22
N GLY A 504 -35.53 1.55 26.07
CA GLY A 504 -35.71 0.66 27.22
C GLY A 504 -35.86 -0.82 26.84
N GLY A 505 -35.53 -1.18 25.60
CA GLY A 505 -35.67 -2.55 25.10
C GLY A 505 -34.50 -3.49 25.43
N VAL A 506 -33.53 -3.05 26.23
CA VAL A 506 -32.40 -3.86 26.73
C VAL A 506 -32.61 -4.13 28.20
N LYS A 507 -32.58 -5.38 28.58
CA LYS A 507 -32.70 -5.81 29.99
C LYS A 507 -31.33 -5.73 30.67
N GLU A 508 -31.32 -5.53 31.98
CA GLU A 508 -30.12 -5.42 32.78
C GLU A 508 -29.18 -6.62 32.59
N GLY A 509 -29.70 -7.85 32.49
CA GLY A 509 -28.91 -9.04 32.22
C GLY A 509 -28.24 -9.11 30.83
N ASP A 510 -28.62 -8.23 29.89
CA ASP A 510 -28.07 -8.22 28.54
C ASP A 510 -26.96 -7.12 28.39
N TYR A 511 -26.75 -6.26 29.40
CA TYR A 511 -25.82 -5.13 29.30
C TYR A 511 -24.39 -5.55 29.00
N GLU A 512 -23.90 -6.62 29.60
CA GLU A 512 -22.56 -7.16 29.36
C GLU A 512 -22.38 -7.59 27.89
N THR A 513 -23.32 -8.36 27.36
CA THR A 513 -23.30 -8.83 25.96
C THR A 513 -23.31 -7.66 24.97
N TYR A 514 -24.12 -6.63 25.25
CA TYR A 514 -24.19 -5.43 24.42
C TYR A 514 -22.90 -4.62 24.52
N THR A 515 -22.32 -4.48 25.72
CA THR A 515 -21.07 -3.79 25.96
C THR A 515 -19.94 -4.42 25.16
N ILE A 516 -19.74 -5.74 25.29
CA ILE A 516 -18.72 -6.48 24.54
C ILE A 516 -18.92 -6.31 23.03
N THR A 517 -20.16 -6.43 22.55
CA THR A 517 -20.45 -6.31 21.11
C THR A 517 -20.14 -4.90 20.60
N VAL A 518 -20.59 -3.86 21.29
CA VAL A 518 -20.40 -2.46 20.86
C VAL A 518 -18.93 -2.08 20.97
N GLN A 519 -18.25 -2.49 22.03
CA GLN A 519 -16.81 -2.24 22.21
C GLN A 519 -16.01 -2.85 21.07
N TYR A 520 -16.20 -4.14 20.79
CA TYR A 520 -15.49 -4.84 19.70
C TYR A 520 -15.67 -4.16 18.34
N LEU A 521 -16.90 -3.77 17.99
CA LEU A 521 -17.20 -3.13 16.73
C LEU A 521 -16.62 -1.70 16.64
N LEU A 522 -16.58 -0.96 17.76
CA LEU A 522 -15.97 0.37 17.82
C LEU A 522 -14.45 0.32 17.78
N GLU A 523 -13.83 -0.62 18.48
CA GLU A 523 -12.38 -0.81 18.43
C GLU A 523 -11.93 -1.14 17.03
N ALA A 524 -12.63 -2.05 16.32
CA ALA A 524 -12.33 -2.34 14.92
C ALA A 524 -12.46 -1.09 14.02
N LEU A 525 -13.49 -0.28 14.20
CA LEU A 525 -13.64 0.99 13.48
C LEU A 525 -12.50 1.96 13.79
N LEU A 526 -12.15 2.14 15.07
CA LEU A 526 -11.10 3.08 15.48
C LEU A 526 -9.73 2.64 14.96
N MET A 527 -9.43 1.33 14.96
CA MET A 527 -8.20 0.79 14.37
C MET A 527 -8.09 1.16 12.87
N ASP A 528 -9.16 0.98 12.12
CA ASP A 528 -9.16 1.31 10.69
C ASP A 528 -9.24 2.82 10.41
N LEU A 529 -9.58 3.64 11.41
CA LEU A 529 -9.53 5.10 11.37
C LEU A 529 -8.18 5.67 11.84
N ASP A 530 -7.19 4.84 12.14
CA ASP A 530 -5.89 5.26 12.64
C ASP A 530 -5.16 6.25 11.70
N PHE A 531 -5.46 6.19 10.41
CA PHE A 531 -4.95 7.17 9.44
C PHE A 531 -5.33 8.63 9.78
N LEU A 532 -6.40 8.87 10.56
CA LEU A 532 -6.82 10.22 10.94
C LEU A 532 -5.78 10.97 11.78
N ARG A 533 -4.90 10.27 12.50
CA ARG A 533 -3.80 10.87 13.28
C ARG A 533 -2.77 11.59 12.42
N HIS A 534 -2.69 11.26 11.12
CA HIS A 534 -1.74 11.87 10.19
C HIS A 534 -2.26 13.16 9.56
N TYR A 535 -3.51 13.50 9.84
CA TYR A 535 -4.13 14.75 9.40
C TYR A 535 -4.18 15.75 10.55
N GLY A 536 -3.93 17.01 10.22
CA GLY A 536 -4.11 18.08 11.20
C GLY A 536 -5.58 18.47 11.34
N PHE A 537 -6.04 18.64 12.58
CA PHE A 537 -7.36 19.17 12.88
C PHE A 537 -7.19 20.49 13.63
N TYR A 538 -7.52 21.62 12.98
CA TYR A 538 -7.12 22.94 13.45
C TYR A 538 -8.25 23.97 13.41
N LEU A 539 -8.15 24.98 14.29
CA LEU A 539 -8.77 26.27 14.14
C LEU A 539 -7.74 27.25 13.55
N ILE A 540 -8.04 27.88 12.46
CA ILE A 540 -7.19 28.94 11.89
C ILE A 540 -7.49 30.26 12.60
N VAL A 541 -6.52 30.78 13.36
CA VAL A 541 -6.68 32.03 14.13
C VAL A 541 -6.18 33.22 13.34
N GLU A 542 -5.02 33.09 12.70
CA GLU A 542 -4.43 34.11 11.85
C GLU A 542 -3.90 33.50 10.55
N PRO A 543 -4.00 34.19 9.42
CA PRO A 543 -3.47 33.69 8.16
C PRO A 543 -1.95 33.49 8.26
N GLY A 544 -1.48 32.27 7.97
CA GLY A 544 -0.07 31.96 7.88
C GLY A 544 0.71 31.82 9.19
N HIS A 545 0.19 32.21 10.36
CA HIS A 545 0.99 32.29 11.57
C HIS A 545 0.44 31.58 12.81
N ARG A 546 -0.87 31.43 12.98
CA ARG A 546 -1.43 30.82 14.18
C ARG A 546 -2.56 29.86 13.89
N GLN A 547 -2.39 28.63 14.34
CA GLN A 547 -3.43 27.61 14.36
C GLN A 547 -3.47 26.95 15.73
N LEU A 548 -4.67 26.64 16.20
CA LEU A 548 -4.86 25.84 17.39
C LEU A 548 -5.06 24.38 16.96
N SER A 549 -4.21 23.48 17.46
CA SER A 549 -4.37 22.06 17.24
C SER A 549 -5.47 21.51 18.13
N TYR A 550 -6.37 20.72 17.54
CA TYR A 550 -7.42 19.97 18.22
C TYR A 550 -7.24 18.46 18.02
N GLN A 551 -6.00 18.00 18.14
CA GLN A 551 -5.66 16.58 18.21
C GLN A 551 -5.40 16.20 19.67
N GLY A 552 -5.95 15.06 20.08
CA GLY A 552 -5.87 14.56 21.44
C GLY A 552 -6.75 15.34 22.43
N VAL A 553 -6.76 14.82 23.65
CA VAL A 553 -7.50 15.40 24.78
C VAL A 553 -6.71 16.50 25.46
N GLU A 554 -5.39 16.34 25.52
CA GLU A 554 -4.53 17.41 26.01
C GLU A 554 -4.60 18.56 25.01
N ARG A 555 -5.42 19.54 25.36
CA ARG A 555 -5.55 20.81 24.66
C ARG A 555 -4.23 21.57 24.77
N HIS A 556 -3.20 21.05 24.14
CA HIS A 556 -1.98 21.80 23.98
C HIS A 556 -2.30 22.97 23.07
N HIS A 557 -2.53 24.13 23.69
CA HIS A 557 -2.47 25.42 23.01
C HIS A 557 -1.06 25.69 22.50
N THR A 558 -0.45 24.69 21.87
CA THR A 558 0.79 24.88 21.14
C THR A 558 0.42 25.71 19.93
N HIS A 559 0.76 26.99 20.00
CA HIS A 559 0.91 27.84 18.83
C HIS A 559 1.98 27.18 17.94
N ARG A 560 1.60 26.15 17.22
CA ARG A 560 2.45 25.64 16.15
C ARG A 560 2.17 26.57 14.99
N ASP A 561 3.19 27.31 14.59
CA ASP A 561 3.20 27.91 13.26
C ASP A 561 2.79 26.80 12.30
N ILE A 562 1.81 27.04 11.43
CA ILE A 562 1.61 26.16 10.30
C ILE A 562 2.99 26.06 9.71
N LEU A 563 3.58 24.87 9.75
CA LEU A 563 4.83 24.61 9.09
C LEU A 563 4.60 24.96 7.61
N LEU A 564 4.80 26.23 7.33
CA LEU A 564 5.31 26.61 6.02
C LEU A 564 6.48 25.66 5.85
N PRO A 565 6.49 24.79 4.84
CA PRO A 565 7.64 23.96 4.60
C PRO A 565 8.82 24.91 4.55
N THR A 566 9.64 24.88 5.60
CA THR A 566 10.86 25.70 5.73
C THR A 566 11.87 25.39 4.61
N GLN A 567 11.48 24.55 3.66
CA GLN A 567 12.26 24.12 2.51
C GLN A 567 11.48 24.11 1.19
N ALA A 568 10.22 24.54 1.13
CA ALA A 568 9.56 24.69 -0.15
C ALA A 568 10.04 26.00 -0.79
N ASN A 569 10.93 25.85 -1.73
CA ASN A 569 11.17 26.87 -2.72
C ASN A 569 9.83 27.44 -3.21
N ALA A 570 9.61 28.75 -2.95
CA ALA A 570 8.80 29.64 -3.75
C ALA A 570 7.30 29.42 -3.84
N MET A 571 6.59 29.12 -2.73
CA MET A 571 5.30 29.79 -2.61
C MET A 571 5.56 31.13 -1.89
N ASN A 572 5.29 32.23 -2.58
CA ASN A 572 5.46 33.54 -2.00
C ASN A 572 4.53 33.63 -0.76
N TYR A 573 5.03 34.12 0.38
CA TYR A 573 4.26 34.30 1.62
C TYR A 573 2.92 34.99 1.38
N THR A 574 2.87 35.96 0.46
CA THR A 574 1.67 36.66 0.01
C THR A 574 0.63 35.72 -0.60
N GLU A 575 1.05 34.75 -1.41
CA GLU A 575 0.15 33.77 -2.04
C GLU A 575 -0.46 32.80 -1.03
N LEU A 576 0.31 32.40 -0.01
CA LEU A 576 -0.20 31.58 1.09
C LEU A 576 -1.22 32.37 1.94
N LEU A 577 -0.94 33.63 2.23
CA LEU A 577 -1.86 34.56 2.93
C LEU A 577 -3.18 34.70 2.17
N GLU A 578 -3.13 34.90 0.87
CA GLU A 578 -4.33 35.00 0.03
C GLU A 578 -5.12 33.69 0.02
N LYS A 579 -4.45 32.52 -0.07
CA LYS A 579 -5.10 31.22 -0.08
C LYS A 579 -5.70 30.79 1.27
N THR A 580 -5.23 31.30 2.38
CA THR A 580 -5.67 30.89 3.72
C THR A 580 -6.48 31.96 4.48
N SER A 581 -6.49 33.21 4.03
CA SER A 581 -7.21 34.30 4.70
C SER A 581 -8.72 34.04 4.88
N TYR A 582 -9.35 33.35 3.92
CA TYR A 582 -10.77 32.99 4.00
C TYR A 582 -11.07 31.89 5.03
N LEU A 583 -10.03 31.18 5.51
CA LEU A 583 -10.16 30.11 6.52
C LEU A 583 -10.10 30.62 7.96
N VAL A 584 -9.80 31.90 8.17
CA VAL A 584 -9.72 32.50 9.52
C VAL A 584 -11.05 32.33 10.27
N GLY A 585 -10.99 31.84 11.50
CA GLY A 585 -12.14 31.51 12.33
C GLY A 585 -12.83 30.19 11.94
N ARG A 586 -12.28 29.44 10.99
CA ARG A 586 -12.85 28.17 10.54
C ARG A 586 -12.10 26.96 11.08
N CYS A 587 -12.86 25.91 11.28
CA CYS A 587 -12.35 24.60 11.62
C CYS A 587 -11.94 23.88 10.33
N VAL A 588 -10.69 23.43 10.27
CA VAL A 588 -10.14 22.83 9.07
C VAL A 588 -9.50 21.46 9.36
N PHE A 589 -9.57 20.59 8.36
CA PHE A 589 -8.86 19.34 8.33
C PHE A 589 -7.74 19.46 7.31
N TYR A 590 -6.50 19.25 7.71
CA TYR A 590 -5.30 19.50 6.91
C TYR A 590 -4.61 18.22 6.53
N SER A 591 -4.31 18.07 5.24
CA SER A 591 -3.42 17.01 4.75
C SER A 591 -1.99 17.53 4.64
N PRO A 592 -1.04 17.04 5.46
CA PRO A 592 0.37 17.41 5.35
C PRO A 592 0.98 16.92 4.03
N VAL A 593 0.49 15.81 3.48
CA VAL A 593 0.93 15.23 2.21
C VAL A 593 0.51 16.10 1.04
N LYS A 594 -0.79 16.40 0.95
CA LYS A 594 -1.36 17.23 -0.14
C LYS A 594 -1.15 18.73 0.07
N LYS A 595 -0.69 19.13 1.27
CA LYS A 595 -0.53 20.54 1.69
C LYS A 595 -1.78 21.37 1.42
N THR A 596 -2.96 20.77 1.64
CA THR A 596 -4.26 21.38 1.41
C THR A 596 -5.16 21.28 2.62
N PHE A 597 -6.11 22.22 2.71
CA PHE A 597 -7.09 22.30 3.79
C PHE A 597 -8.48 21.92 3.28
N LEU A 598 -9.20 21.16 4.09
CA LEU A 598 -10.62 20.93 3.94
C LEU A 598 -11.37 21.78 4.99
N ASP A 599 -12.16 22.77 4.54
CA ASP A 599 -13.01 23.57 5.41
C ASP A 599 -14.19 22.72 5.92
N LEU A 600 -14.20 22.47 7.22
CA LEU A 600 -15.23 21.68 7.90
C LEU A 600 -16.48 22.50 8.27
N SER A 601 -16.45 23.82 8.06
CA SER A 601 -17.62 24.67 8.27
C SER A 601 -18.68 24.43 7.17
N PRO A 602 -19.97 24.46 7.48
CA PRO A 602 -20.59 24.81 8.77
C PRO A 602 -20.81 23.60 9.70
N PHE A 603 -20.31 22.41 9.39
CA PHE A 603 -20.64 21.17 10.11
C PHE A 603 -20.01 21.11 11.50
N MET A 604 -18.81 21.69 11.61
CA MET A 604 -18.02 21.74 12.83
C MET A 604 -17.59 23.17 13.11
N ARG A 605 -17.59 23.54 14.38
CA ARG A 605 -17.20 24.88 14.83
C ARG A 605 -16.36 24.80 16.09
N ILE A 606 -15.36 25.64 16.15
CA ILE A 606 -14.58 25.91 17.34
C ILE A 606 -14.81 27.39 17.67
N SER A 607 -15.22 27.70 18.89
CA SER A 607 -15.51 29.06 19.36
C SER A 607 -14.75 29.38 20.62
N ALA A 608 -14.25 30.62 20.72
CA ALA A 608 -13.61 31.11 21.94
C ALA A 608 -14.68 31.38 23.01
N ASN A 609 -14.38 30.99 24.23
CA ASN A 609 -15.13 31.32 25.43
C ASN A 609 -14.65 32.64 26.03
N GLU A 610 -15.42 33.21 26.95
CA GLU A 610 -15.07 34.46 27.65
C GLU A 610 -13.81 34.36 28.51
N ASP A 611 -13.47 33.17 28.98
CA ASP A 611 -12.26 32.84 29.76
C ASP A 611 -11.01 32.63 28.89
N GLY A 612 -11.09 32.82 27.56
CA GLY A 612 -10.01 32.59 26.62
C GLY A 612 -9.84 31.12 26.23
N SER A 613 -10.62 30.19 26.78
CA SER A 613 -10.66 28.80 26.35
C SER A 613 -11.47 28.66 25.05
N TYR A 614 -11.32 27.51 24.39
CA TYR A 614 -12.05 27.22 23.16
C TYR A 614 -12.96 26.01 23.35
N ALA A 615 -14.17 26.08 22.80
CA ALA A 615 -15.13 24.98 22.80
C ALA A 615 -15.39 24.47 21.38
N PHE A 616 -15.34 23.14 21.24
CA PHE A 616 -15.73 22.47 20.00
C PHE A 616 -17.22 22.11 20.02
N SER A 617 -17.87 22.25 18.87
CA SER A 617 -19.28 21.85 18.70
C SER A 617 -19.59 21.42 17.27
N PHE A 618 -20.54 20.48 17.13
CA PHE A 618 -21.18 20.20 15.86
C PHE A 618 -22.36 21.14 15.63
N THR A 619 -22.57 21.54 14.39
CA THR A 619 -23.60 22.51 14.03
C THR A 619 -24.65 21.87 13.12
N LYS A 620 -25.92 21.89 13.52
CA LYS A 620 -27.03 21.45 12.67
C LYS A 620 -27.13 22.33 11.45
N THR A 621 -27.04 21.75 10.23
CA THR A 621 -27.30 22.46 8.99
C THR A 621 -28.68 22.11 8.47
N LYS A 622 -29.44 23.14 7.99
CA LYS A 622 -30.66 22.88 7.22
C LYS A 622 -30.22 22.44 5.81
N ALA A 623 -30.93 21.48 5.22
CA ALA A 623 -30.86 21.29 3.78
C ALA A 623 -31.33 22.62 3.14
N GLY A 624 -30.42 23.28 2.44
CA GLY A 624 -30.71 24.52 1.72
C GLY A 624 -31.61 24.26 0.53
#